data_cd5cb7acedd9b8fa2498951ade88d9fb
#
_entry.id   cd5cb7acedd9b8fa2498951ade88d9fb
#
_cell.length_a   1.000
_cell.length_b   1.000
_cell.length_c   1.000
_cell.angle_alpha   90.00
_cell.angle_beta   90.00
_cell.angle_gamma   90.00
#
_symmetry.space_group_name_H-M   'P 1'
#
loop_
_entity.id
_entity.type
_entity.pdbx_description
1 polymer ?
#
loop_
_entity_poly.entity_id
_entity_poly.type
_entity_poly.pdbx_seq_one_letter_code
_entity_poly.pdbx_strand_id
1 'polypeptide(L)'
;MAYSNFKATIWSKQIQLDLAKTMVFRDICNTKFQGEAGRGKTVKIVGVSKPTVKNYVPGTSIGTPETPADTSMELAIDQYKYSNFLVDDVDDAQSNTDIMKALMKGSADEHAEVADAYIGSLLKNAKHVKNSAAIATPEDAKKAIDDAFVNLWEEGVKTGRDTYIVVSPWFYKLFKNSLTEVLTDNVDMVERGIFGMYNGAYVKMSNNIFNDGTDDHIAVMTKDAIAYADGIEEVEAYRPQDSFSDAVKVLHTFGAKVVRPEQIVCLKVHK
;
A
#
# COMPACT_ATOMS: atom_id res chain seq x y z
N MET A 1 15.13 35.97 12.86
CA MET A 1 15.11 34.49 12.84
C MET A 1 13.75 33.86 13.18
N ALA A 2 12.63 34.62 13.18
CA ALA A 2 11.29 34.09 13.52
C ALA A 2 10.53 33.46 12.32
N TYR A 3 11.03 33.60 11.11
CA TYR A 3 10.28 33.16 9.90
C TYR A 3 10.60 31.76 9.40
N SER A 4 11.70 31.13 9.81
CA SER A 4 12.11 29.83 9.36
C SER A 4 11.19 28.72 9.87
N ASN A 5 10.78 28.78 11.13
CA ASN A 5 9.90 27.75 11.72
C ASN A 5 8.47 27.79 11.16
N PHE A 6 7.99 28.97 10.76
CA PHE A 6 6.66 29.12 10.18
C PHE A 6 6.60 28.56 8.76
N LYS A 7 7.64 28.79 7.96
CA LYS A 7 7.74 28.21 6.61
C LYS A 7 7.81 26.68 6.65
N ALA A 8 8.64 26.12 7.52
CA ALA A 8 8.79 24.67 7.66
C ALA A 8 7.47 23.98 8.03
N THR A 9 6.66 24.57 8.90
CA THR A 9 5.35 24.01 9.29
C THR A 9 4.36 23.98 8.14
N ILE A 10 4.34 25.00 7.28
CA ILE A 10 3.44 25.06 6.11
C ILE A 10 3.84 24.01 5.08
N TRP A 11 5.14 23.86 4.82
CA TRP A 11 5.66 22.90 3.85
C TRP A 11 5.41 21.45 4.29
N SER A 12 5.58 21.13 5.57
CA SER A 12 5.27 19.80 6.12
C SER A 12 3.82 19.41 5.83
N LYS A 13 2.86 20.30 6.07
CA LYS A 13 1.44 20.02 5.79
C LYS A 13 1.17 19.76 4.32
N GLN A 14 1.83 20.46 3.43
CA GLN A 14 1.65 20.27 1.98
C GLN A 14 2.20 18.92 1.54
N ILE A 15 3.40 18.55 1.96
CA ILE A 15 4.00 17.25 1.63
C ILE A 15 3.14 16.10 2.14
N GLN A 16 2.64 16.14 3.35
CA GLN A 16 1.76 15.11 3.89
C GLN A 16 0.49 14.93 3.05
N LEU A 17 -0.13 16.02 2.61
CA LEU A 17 -1.34 15.97 1.80
C LEU A 17 -1.07 15.33 0.44
N ASP A 18 0.04 15.67 -0.19
CA ASP A 18 0.38 15.13 -1.51
C ASP A 18 0.74 13.65 -1.44
N LEU A 19 1.51 13.22 -0.45
CA LEU A 19 1.78 11.80 -0.18
C LEU A 19 0.50 10.99 0.01
N ALA A 20 -0.46 11.51 0.75
CA ALA A 20 -1.74 10.83 0.97
C ALA A 20 -2.56 10.65 -0.30
N LYS A 21 -2.41 11.53 -1.30
CA LYS A 21 -3.13 11.44 -2.58
C LYS A 21 -2.49 10.48 -3.57
N THR A 22 -1.17 10.35 -3.57
CA THR A 22 -0.43 9.58 -4.58
C THR A 22 -0.21 8.13 -4.20
N MET A 23 -0.21 7.79 -2.90
CA MET A 23 -0.04 6.42 -2.43
C MET A 23 -1.26 5.55 -2.76
N VAL A 24 -1.06 4.51 -3.57
CA VAL A 24 -2.10 3.52 -3.92
C VAL A 24 -2.22 2.44 -2.84
N PHE A 25 -1.10 1.87 -2.41
CA PHE A 25 -1.08 0.78 -1.42
C PHE A 25 -1.46 1.23 -0.02
N ARG A 26 -1.18 2.48 0.36
CA ARG A 26 -1.57 3.03 1.66
C ARG A 26 -3.07 2.89 1.92
N ASP A 27 -3.90 3.20 0.92
CA ASP A 27 -5.36 3.16 1.03
C ASP A 27 -5.89 1.73 1.22
N ILE A 28 -5.17 0.75 0.67
CA ILE A 28 -5.56 -0.66 0.69
C ILE A 28 -4.89 -1.45 1.82
N CYS A 29 -3.99 -0.83 2.57
CA CYS A 29 -3.38 -1.40 3.77
C CYS A 29 -4.15 -1.01 5.04
N ASN A 30 -3.91 -1.75 6.10
CA ASN A 30 -4.45 -1.46 7.42
C ASN A 30 -3.61 -0.40 8.12
N THR A 31 -4.15 0.80 8.25
CA THR A 31 -3.51 1.96 8.89
C THR A 31 -3.96 2.19 10.34
N LYS A 32 -4.70 1.24 10.95
CA LYS A 32 -5.21 1.40 12.32
C LYS A 32 -4.12 1.55 13.38
N PHE A 33 -2.91 1.08 13.06
CA PHE A 33 -1.75 1.12 13.95
C PHE A 33 -0.91 2.40 13.85
N GLN A 34 -1.29 3.31 12.95
CA GLN A 34 -0.54 4.55 12.66
C GLN A 34 -0.40 5.48 13.88
N GLY A 35 -1.44 5.57 14.73
CA GLY A 35 -1.41 6.43 15.93
C GLY A 35 -0.44 5.97 17.02
N GLU A 36 -0.05 4.71 17.04
CA GLU A 36 0.90 4.14 18.00
C GLU A 36 2.36 4.27 17.54
N ALA A 37 2.57 4.52 16.25
CA ALA A 37 3.88 4.59 15.61
C ALA A 37 4.66 5.90 15.86
N GLY A 38 4.03 6.92 16.43
CA GLY A 38 4.51 8.31 16.45
C GLY A 38 5.84 8.58 17.18
N ARG A 39 6.39 7.65 17.97
CA ARG A 39 7.70 7.79 18.66
C ARG A 39 8.43 6.47 18.91
N GLY A 40 7.86 5.33 18.52
CA GLY A 40 8.44 4.02 18.74
C GLY A 40 9.00 3.41 17.46
N LYS A 41 10.08 2.64 17.57
CA LYS A 41 10.64 1.88 16.44
C LYS A 41 9.80 0.65 16.07
N THR A 42 8.89 0.22 16.95
CA THR A 42 8.09 -0.98 16.79
C THR A 42 6.70 -0.78 17.35
N VAL A 43 5.69 -1.25 16.62
CA VAL A 43 4.30 -1.32 17.07
C VAL A 43 3.94 -2.79 17.30
N LYS A 44 3.46 -3.11 18.49
CA LYS A 44 3.09 -4.48 18.84
C LYS A 44 1.62 -4.73 18.46
N ILE A 45 1.41 -5.62 17.48
CA ILE A 45 0.08 -6.05 17.03
C ILE A 45 -0.31 -7.29 17.84
N VAL A 46 -1.32 -7.17 18.67
CA VAL A 46 -1.80 -8.28 19.51
C VAL A 46 -2.94 -9.00 18.80
N GLY A 47 -2.80 -10.31 18.66
CA GLY A 47 -3.84 -11.20 18.17
C GLY A 47 -4.26 -12.19 19.25
N VAL A 48 -5.51 -12.66 19.18
CA VAL A 48 -6.01 -13.69 20.07
C VAL A 48 -6.48 -14.88 19.25
N SER A 49 -6.07 -16.09 19.65
CA SER A 49 -6.53 -17.31 18.97
C SER A 49 -8.03 -17.52 19.20
N LYS A 50 -8.71 -18.12 18.20
CA LYS A 50 -10.12 -18.46 18.35
C LYS A 50 -10.26 -19.59 19.38
N PRO A 51 -11.27 -19.51 20.30
CA PRO A 51 -11.54 -20.61 21.21
C PRO A 51 -12.07 -21.82 20.46
N THR A 52 -11.78 -23.01 20.98
CA THR A 52 -12.21 -24.28 20.37
C THR A 52 -13.67 -24.56 20.75
N VAL A 53 -14.52 -24.80 19.75
CA VAL A 53 -15.91 -25.23 19.99
C VAL A 53 -15.93 -26.74 20.21
N LYS A 54 -16.46 -27.18 21.37
CA LYS A 54 -16.57 -28.59 21.76
C LYS A 54 -18.04 -29.00 21.83
N ASN A 55 -18.30 -30.28 21.56
CA ASN A 55 -19.65 -30.82 21.73
C ASN A 55 -20.01 -30.95 23.20
N TYR A 56 -21.18 -30.46 23.57
CA TYR A 56 -21.72 -30.61 24.92
C TYR A 56 -22.67 -31.78 24.99
N VAL A 57 -22.49 -32.62 26.01
CA VAL A 57 -23.42 -33.71 26.34
C VAL A 57 -24.11 -33.31 27.65
N PRO A 58 -25.45 -33.20 27.68
CA PRO A 58 -26.18 -32.84 28.89
C PRO A 58 -25.85 -33.81 30.04
N GLY A 59 -25.60 -33.21 31.22
CA GLY A 59 -25.28 -33.98 32.46
C GLY A 59 -23.79 -34.33 32.61
N THR A 60 -22.92 -33.97 31.68
CA THR A 60 -21.46 -34.15 31.78
C THR A 60 -20.76 -32.82 32.09
N SER A 61 -19.63 -32.88 32.83
CA SER A 61 -18.81 -31.71 33.12
C SER A 61 -18.15 -31.20 31.84
N ILE A 62 -18.15 -29.89 31.61
CA ILE A 62 -17.48 -29.25 30.49
C ILE A 62 -15.96 -29.12 30.66
N GLY A 63 -15.42 -29.52 31.83
CA GLY A 63 -13.98 -29.42 32.15
C GLY A 63 -13.51 -28.01 32.48
N THR A 64 -12.20 -27.84 32.53
CA THR A 64 -11.58 -26.51 32.77
C THR A 64 -11.71 -25.60 31.56
N PRO A 65 -11.95 -24.29 31.79
CA PRO A 65 -11.94 -23.31 30.70
C PRO A 65 -10.62 -23.31 29.92
N GLU A 66 -10.73 -23.17 28.61
CA GLU A 66 -9.57 -23.00 27.74
C GLU A 66 -9.01 -21.55 27.88
N THR A 67 -7.72 -21.43 28.04
CA THR A 67 -7.05 -20.12 28.03
C THR A 67 -6.61 -19.85 26.57
N PRO A 68 -7.21 -18.87 25.86
CA PRO A 68 -6.79 -18.54 24.51
C PRO A 68 -5.33 -18.12 24.48
N ALA A 69 -4.58 -18.61 23.50
CA ALA A 69 -3.20 -18.20 23.32
C ALA A 69 -3.14 -16.77 22.79
N ASP A 70 -2.31 -15.95 23.39
CA ASP A 70 -1.96 -14.63 22.91
C ASP A 70 -0.91 -14.75 21.81
N THR A 71 -1.21 -14.23 20.63
CA THR A 71 -0.27 -14.12 19.52
C THR A 71 0.10 -12.67 19.34
N SER A 72 1.37 -12.35 19.46
CA SER A 72 1.83 -10.99 19.22
C SER A 72 2.77 -10.96 18.02
N MET A 73 2.60 -9.92 17.20
CA MET A 73 3.40 -9.65 16.03
C MET A 73 3.95 -8.22 16.13
N GLU A 74 5.20 -8.01 15.78
CA GLU A 74 5.83 -6.70 15.82
C GLU A 74 5.90 -6.12 14.42
N LEU A 75 5.37 -4.91 14.22
CA LEU A 75 5.55 -4.07 13.06
C LEU A 75 6.72 -3.13 13.33
N ALA A 76 7.84 -3.35 12.66
CA ALA A 76 9.01 -2.48 12.77
C ALA A 76 8.87 -1.30 11.80
N ILE A 77 9.22 -0.10 12.27
CA ILE A 77 9.41 1.09 11.43
C ILE A 77 10.90 1.14 11.13
N ASP A 78 11.30 0.52 10.02
CA ASP A 78 12.69 0.28 9.65
C ASP A 78 13.12 0.93 8.33
N GLN A 79 12.17 1.56 7.65
CA GLN A 79 12.44 2.29 6.41
C GLN A 79 12.66 3.77 6.72
N TYR A 80 13.87 4.25 6.41
CA TYR A 80 14.28 5.65 6.59
C TYR A 80 14.63 6.22 5.23
N LYS A 81 13.84 7.15 4.74
CA LYS A 81 14.05 7.81 3.45
C LYS A 81 14.17 9.30 3.66
N TYR A 82 15.05 9.93 2.93
CA TYR A 82 15.18 11.37 2.96
C TYR A 82 15.35 11.94 1.56
N SER A 83 14.90 13.15 1.36
CA SER A 83 15.24 13.98 0.22
C SER A 83 15.83 15.30 0.73
N ASN A 84 16.77 15.83 -0.01
CA ASN A 84 17.39 17.13 0.28
C ASN A 84 17.60 17.85 -1.06
N PHE A 85 17.00 19.00 -1.20
CA PHE A 85 17.09 19.79 -2.42
C PHE A 85 17.30 21.27 -2.08
N LEU A 86 17.85 22.00 -3.04
CA LEU A 86 18.32 23.35 -2.89
C LEU A 86 17.77 24.19 -4.04
N VAL A 87 17.39 25.41 -3.73
CA VAL A 87 16.99 26.44 -4.72
C VAL A 87 17.87 27.64 -4.53
N ASP A 88 18.55 28.08 -5.60
CA ASP A 88 19.41 29.28 -5.57
C ASP A 88 18.56 30.55 -5.52
N ASP A 89 18.98 31.55 -4.73
CA ASP A 89 18.28 32.81 -4.58
C ASP A 89 18.15 33.57 -5.92
N VAL A 90 19.12 33.40 -6.82
CA VAL A 90 19.11 34.06 -8.12
C VAL A 90 18.09 33.40 -9.06
N ASP A 91 18.01 32.08 -9.03
CA ASP A 91 17.05 31.34 -9.82
C ASP A 91 15.61 31.56 -9.33
N ASP A 92 15.40 31.62 -8.02
CA ASP A 92 14.09 31.93 -7.44
C ASP A 92 13.63 33.37 -7.78
N ALA A 93 14.53 34.32 -7.74
CA ALA A 93 14.24 35.72 -8.11
C ALA A 93 13.97 35.91 -9.61
N GLN A 94 14.56 35.11 -10.47
CA GLN A 94 14.40 35.17 -11.92
C GLN A 94 13.21 34.32 -12.41
N SER A 95 12.83 33.33 -11.67
CA SER A 95 11.70 32.49 -12.02
C SER A 95 10.39 33.09 -11.47
N ASN A 96 9.46 33.33 -12.37
CA ASN A 96 8.11 33.77 -12.00
C ASN A 96 7.22 32.59 -11.56
N THR A 97 7.81 31.52 -11.07
CA THR A 97 7.10 30.26 -10.82
C THR A 97 7.56 29.65 -9.51
N ASP A 98 6.62 29.07 -8.81
CA ASP A 98 6.80 28.33 -7.56
C ASP A 98 7.71 27.07 -7.76
N ILE A 99 8.99 27.25 -8.11
CA ILE A 99 9.96 26.15 -8.28
C ILE A 99 10.00 25.32 -7.01
N MET A 100 10.00 25.95 -5.85
CA MET A 100 9.99 25.27 -4.57
C MET A 100 8.75 24.34 -4.43
N LYS A 101 7.57 24.78 -4.85
CA LYS A 101 6.36 23.93 -4.81
C LYS A 101 6.46 22.74 -5.76
N ALA A 102 7.04 22.95 -6.95
CA ALA A 102 7.24 21.86 -7.90
C ALA A 102 8.21 20.81 -7.37
N LEU A 103 9.32 21.23 -6.76
CA LEU A 103 10.29 20.34 -6.13
C LEU A 103 9.71 19.59 -4.92
N MET A 104 8.93 20.27 -4.10
CA MET A 104 8.23 19.63 -2.97
C MET A 104 7.24 18.59 -3.44
N LYS A 105 6.48 18.88 -4.51
CA LYS A 105 5.56 17.91 -5.09
C LYS A 105 6.31 16.72 -5.67
N GLY A 106 7.38 16.94 -6.44
CA GLY A 106 8.23 15.87 -6.95
C GLY A 106 8.81 15.00 -5.83
N SER A 107 9.29 15.62 -4.75
CA SER A 107 9.78 14.90 -3.57
C SER A 107 8.67 14.05 -2.92
N ALA A 108 7.45 14.58 -2.82
CA ALA A 108 6.31 13.84 -2.27
C ALA A 108 5.95 12.62 -3.15
N ASP A 109 5.93 12.81 -4.47
CA ASP A 109 5.67 11.74 -5.43
C ASP A 109 6.73 10.63 -5.33
N GLU A 110 8.01 10.98 -5.25
CA GLU A 110 9.12 10.03 -5.08
C GLU A 110 9.04 9.25 -3.77
N HIS A 111 8.73 9.90 -2.66
CA HIS A 111 8.54 9.23 -1.37
C HIS A 111 7.36 8.26 -1.40
N ALA A 112 6.26 8.64 -2.07
CA ALA A 112 5.10 7.78 -2.26
C ALA A 112 5.44 6.55 -3.10
N GLU A 113 6.18 6.74 -4.20
CA GLU A 113 6.62 5.65 -5.07
C GLU A 113 7.50 4.64 -4.34
N VAL A 114 8.47 5.12 -3.55
CA VAL A 114 9.35 4.26 -2.75
C VAL A 114 8.56 3.47 -1.70
N ALA A 115 7.57 4.08 -1.05
CA ALA A 115 6.71 3.39 -0.09
C ALA A 115 5.83 2.33 -0.76
N ASP A 116 5.22 2.63 -1.90
CA ASP A 116 4.44 1.68 -2.69
C ASP A 116 5.29 0.50 -3.15
N ALA A 117 6.48 0.75 -3.69
CA ALA A 117 7.41 -0.29 -4.11
C ALA A 117 7.84 -1.20 -2.95
N TYR A 118 8.05 -0.63 -1.76
CA TYR A 118 8.37 -1.41 -0.56
C TYR A 118 7.21 -2.33 -0.17
N ILE A 119 5.97 -1.81 -0.11
CA ILE A 119 4.78 -2.62 0.19
C ILE A 119 4.61 -3.71 -0.87
N GLY A 120 4.78 -3.36 -2.16
CA GLY A 120 4.74 -4.32 -3.26
C GLY A 120 5.75 -5.46 -3.10
N SER A 121 6.95 -5.18 -2.57
CA SER A 121 7.97 -6.21 -2.32
C SER A 121 7.59 -7.20 -1.22
N LEU A 122 6.68 -6.82 -0.30
CA LEU A 122 6.19 -7.70 0.76
C LEU A 122 5.19 -8.75 0.27
N LEU A 123 4.64 -8.59 -0.92
CA LEU A 123 3.70 -9.56 -1.52
C LEU A 123 4.31 -10.96 -1.68
N LYS A 124 5.64 -11.06 -1.77
CA LYS A 124 6.35 -12.34 -1.75
C LYS A 124 6.14 -13.15 -0.47
N ASN A 125 5.74 -12.50 0.63
CA ASN A 125 5.46 -13.13 1.91
C ASN A 125 3.99 -13.58 2.05
N ALA A 126 3.22 -13.54 0.97
CA ALA A 126 1.87 -14.11 0.91
C ALA A 126 1.91 -15.61 1.14
N LYS A 127 0.83 -16.17 1.72
CA LYS A 127 0.70 -17.62 1.88
C LYS A 127 0.61 -18.32 0.51
N HIS A 128 -0.12 -17.72 -0.41
CA HIS A 128 -0.30 -18.23 -1.77
C HIS A 128 0.46 -17.35 -2.76
N VAL A 129 1.65 -17.81 -3.15
CA VAL A 129 2.42 -17.23 -4.25
C VAL A 129 2.30 -18.18 -5.42
N LYS A 130 1.62 -17.75 -6.49
CA LYS A 130 1.49 -18.55 -7.72
C LYS A 130 2.79 -18.52 -8.50
N ASN A 131 3.11 -19.61 -9.16
CA ASN A 131 4.27 -19.69 -10.04
C ASN A 131 4.14 -18.70 -11.20
N SER A 132 5.30 -18.27 -11.72
CA SER A 132 5.39 -17.44 -12.91
C SER A 132 4.54 -17.99 -14.07
N ALA A 133 3.72 -17.15 -14.65
CA ALA A 133 2.84 -17.48 -15.76
C ALA A 133 2.87 -16.40 -16.85
N ALA A 134 3.02 -16.84 -18.11
CA ALA A 134 2.83 -15.96 -19.25
C ALA A 134 1.33 -15.69 -19.45
N ILE A 135 0.97 -14.43 -19.53
CA ILE A 135 -0.41 -13.97 -19.75
C ILE A 135 -0.49 -13.31 -21.12
N ALA A 136 -0.89 -14.08 -22.11
CA ALA A 136 -0.95 -13.61 -23.48
C ALA A 136 -2.37 -13.19 -23.91
N THR A 137 -3.40 -13.82 -23.34
CA THR A 137 -4.80 -13.58 -23.72
C THR A 137 -5.61 -12.93 -22.60
N PRO A 138 -6.73 -12.25 -22.94
CA PRO A 138 -7.67 -11.74 -21.94
C PRO A 138 -8.25 -12.83 -21.04
N GLU A 139 -8.50 -14.01 -21.59
CA GLU A 139 -9.04 -15.17 -20.85
C GLU A 139 -8.03 -15.67 -19.81
N ASP A 140 -6.73 -15.69 -20.13
CA ASP A 140 -5.68 -16.08 -19.18
C ASP A 140 -5.64 -15.11 -18.00
N ALA A 141 -5.74 -13.80 -18.27
CA ALA A 141 -5.78 -12.78 -17.23
C ALA A 141 -6.97 -12.96 -16.28
N LYS A 142 -8.16 -13.20 -16.84
CA LYS A 142 -9.37 -13.47 -16.06
C LYS A 142 -9.23 -14.74 -15.23
N LYS A 143 -8.78 -15.84 -15.84
CA LYS A 143 -8.57 -17.11 -15.17
C LYS A 143 -7.59 -16.98 -14.01
N ALA A 144 -6.48 -16.27 -14.20
CA ALA A 144 -5.49 -16.06 -13.14
C ALA A 144 -6.11 -15.34 -11.92
N ILE A 145 -6.94 -14.33 -12.14
CA ILE A 145 -7.67 -13.64 -11.06
C ILE A 145 -8.71 -14.54 -10.41
N ASP A 146 -9.50 -15.28 -11.18
CA ASP A 146 -10.50 -16.22 -10.65
C ASP A 146 -9.86 -17.32 -9.79
N ASP A 147 -8.73 -17.88 -10.23
CA ASP A 147 -7.95 -18.85 -9.46
C ASP A 147 -7.39 -18.24 -8.17
N ALA A 148 -7.07 -16.95 -8.16
CA ALA A 148 -6.66 -16.25 -6.94
C ALA A 148 -7.83 -16.11 -5.95
N PHE A 149 -9.03 -15.80 -6.43
CA PHE A 149 -10.21 -15.75 -5.58
C PHE A 149 -10.56 -17.12 -4.98
N VAL A 150 -10.44 -18.19 -5.75
CA VAL A 150 -10.67 -19.56 -5.24
C VAL A 150 -9.75 -19.83 -4.05
N ASN A 151 -8.45 -19.49 -4.13
CA ASN A 151 -7.55 -19.68 -3.00
C ASN A 151 -7.96 -18.86 -1.76
N LEU A 152 -8.41 -17.60 -1.95
CA LEU A 152 -8.89 -16.80 -0.82
C LEU A 152 -10.14 -17.42 -0.18
N TRP A 153 -11.07 -17.92 -0.98
CA TRP A 153 -12.30 -18.56 -0.48
C TRP A 153 -12.03 -19.86 0.23
N GLU A 154 -11.07 -20.68 -0.25
CA GLU A 154 -10.64 -21.91 0.42
C GLU A 154 -10.02 -21.62 1.79
N GLU A 155 -9.34 -20.46 1.97
CA GLU A 155 -8.86 -19.99 3.28
C GLU A 155 -9.98 -19.39 4.16
N GLY A 156 -11.23 -19.39 3.68
CA GLY A 156 -12.37 -18.84 4.41
C GLY A 156 -12.42 -17.30 4.43
N VAL A 157 -11.67 -16.64 3.55
CA VAL A 157 -11.68 -15.18 3.43
C VAL A 157 -12.96 -14.75 2.73
N LYS A 158 -13.74 -13.89 3.37
CA LYS A 158 -14.93 -13.29 2.75
C LYS A 158 -14.48 -12.12 1.88
N THR A 159 -14.65 -12.26 0.57
CA THR A 159 -14.41 -11.16 -0.37
C THR A 159 -15.55 -10.15 -0.32
N GLY A 160 -15.23 -8.87 -0.44
CA GLY A 160 -16.19 -7.79 -0.36
C GLY A 160 -15.52 -6.43 -0.56
N ARG A 161 -16.16 -5.38 -0.06
CA ARG A 161 -15.70 -3.98 -0.22
C ARG A 161 -14.28 -3.70 0.30
N ASP A 162 -13.74 -4.53 1.19
CA ASP A 162 -12.38 -4.42 1.72
C ASP A 162 -11.37 -5.30 0.98
N THR A 163 -11.77 -5.86 -0.18
CA THR A 163 -10.90 -6.66 -1.03
C THR A 163 -10.46 -5.85 -2.24
N TYR A 164 -9.20 -5.94 -2.57
CA TYR A 164 -8.57 -5.18 -3.65
C TYR A 164 -7.78 -6.09 -4.58
N ILE A 165 -7.85 -5.79 -5.85
CA ILE A 165 -7.04 -6.39 -6.91
C ILE A 165 -6.09 -5.29 -7.39
N VAL A 166 -4.79 -5.46 -7.17
CA VAL A 166 -3.77 -4.50 -7.63
C VAL A 166 -3.05 -5.08 -8.83
N VAL A 167 -3.13 -4.39 -9.95
CA VAL A 167 -2.65 -4.87 -11.24
C VAL A 167 -1.75 -3.86 -11.95
N SER A 168 -0.83 -4.37 -12.77
CA SER A 168 -0.01 -3.54 -13.65
C SER A 168 -0.82 -3.01 -14.85
N PRO A 169 -0.41 -1.90 -15.49
CA PRO A 169 -1.15 -1.31 -16.60
C PRO A 169 -1.38 -2.24 -17.78
N TRP A 170 -0.38 -3.06 -18.14
CA TRP A 170 -0.52 -3.99 -19.25
C TRP A 170 -1.48 -5.14 -18.93
N PHE A 171 -1.41 -5.68 -17.70
CA PHE A 171 -2.33 -6.71 -17.23
C PHE A 171 -3.75 -6.15 -17.13
N TYR A 172 -3.90 -4.90 -16.63
CA TYR A 172 -5.19 -4.22 -16.56
C TYR A 172 -5.86 -4.13 -17.93
N LYS A 173 -5.08 -3.83 -19.00
CA LYS A 173 -5.60 -3.80 -20.38
C LYS A 173 -6.17 -5.15 -20.79
N LEU A 174 -5.45 -6.24 -20.54
CA LEU A 174 -5.92 -7.59 -20.88
C LEU A 174 -7.15 -7.97 -20.05
N PHE A 175 -7.08 -7.74 -18.75
CA PHE A 175 -8.20 -8.02 -17.84
C PHE A 175 -9.46 -7.23 -18.21
N LYS A 176 -9.31 -5.94 -18.55
CA LYS A 176 -10.41 -5.11 -19.06
C LYS A 176 -11.05 -5.72 -20.30
N ASN A 177 -10.26 -6.15 -21.26
CA ASN A 177 -10.79 -6.73 -22.49
C ASN A 177 -11.58 -8.01 -22.24
N SER A 178 -11.16 -8.82 -21.28
CA SER A 178 -11.90 -10.05 -20.91
C SER A 178 -13.28 -9.78 -20.30
N LEU A 179 -13.47 -8.60 -19.69
CA LEU A 179 -14.73 -8.21 -19.05
C LEU A 179 -15.67 -7.48 -20.02
N THR A 180 -15.16 -6.93 -21.11
CA THR A 180 -15.97 -6.17 -22.11
C THR A 180 -16.91 -7.11 -22.88
N GLU A 181 -16.62 -8.40 -22.91
CA GLU A 181 -17.53 -9.41 -23.49
C GLU A 181 -18.74 -9.72 -22.62
N VAL A 182 -18.71 -9.33 -21.35
CA VAL A 182 -19.87 -9.44 -20.45
C VAL A 182 -20.65 -8.13 -20.59
N LEU A 183 -21.77 -8.19 -21.30
CA LEU A 183 -22.75 -7.10 -21.47
C LEU A 183 -23.15 -6.55 -20.10
N THR A 184 -22.53 -5.47 -19.68
CA THR A 184 -22.98 -4.69 -18.51
C THR A 184 -23.70 -3.46 -19.01
N ASP A 185 -24.93 -3.26 -18.55
CA ASP A 185 -25.76 -2.07 -18.83
C ASP A 185 -25.13 -0.74 -18.32
N ASN A 186 -23.93 -0.79 -17.74
CA ASN A 186 -23.26 0.35 -17.14
C ASN A 186 -22.19 0.94 -18.08
N VAL A 187 -22.65 1.48 -19.19
CA VAL A 187 -21.83 2.08 -20.26
C VAL A 187 -20.91 3.19 -19.71
N ASP A 188 -21.38 4.00 -18.76
CA ASP A 188 -20.62 5.11 -18.16
C ASP A 188 -19.34 4.66 -17.43
N MET A 189 -19.34 3.49 -16.81
CA MET A 189 -18.16 2.94 -16.14
C MET A 189 -17.14 2.39 -17.13
N VAL A 190 -17.62 1.80 -18.22
CA VAL A 190 -16.76 1.25 -19.29
C VAL A 190 -16.08 2.38 -20.07
N GLU A 191 -16.79 3.46 -20.37
CA GLU A 191 -16.25 4.62 -21.10
C GLU A 191 -15.20 5.37 -20.27
N ARG A 192 -15.38 5.48 -18.96
CA ARG A 192 -14.41 6.14 -18.07
C ARG A 192 -13.20 5.24 -17.72
N GLY A 193 -13.20 4.00 -18.16
CA GLY A 193 -12.11 3.06 -17.89
C GLY A 193 -11.96 2.68 -16.41
N ILE A 194 -12.96 2.98 -15.59
CA ILE A 194 -12.98 2.65 -14.17
C ILE A 194 -13.70 1.32 -14.00
N PHE A 195 -12.96 0.23 -13.83
CA PHE A 195 -13.54 -1.01 -13.33
C PHE A 195 -13.81 -0.83 -11.85
N GLY A 196 -15.09 -0.68 -11.51
CA GLY A 196 -15.46 -0.49 -10.13
C GLY A 196 -15.19 -1.73 -9.28
N MET A 197 -15.75 -2.87 -9.61
CA MET A 197 -15.68 -4.09 -8.79
C MET A 197 -15.70 -5.34 -9.67
N TYR A 198 -14.88 -6.34 -9.27
CA TYR A 198 -14.90 -7.68 -9.83
C TYR A 198 -14.95 -8.69 -8.67
N ASN A 199 -15.90 -9.63 -8.70
CA ASN A 199 -16.17 -10.57 -7.60
C ASN A 199 -16.29 -9.90 -6.22
N GLY A 200 -16.82 -8.65 -6.18
CA GLY A 200 -16.94 -7.86 -4.96
C GLY A 200 -15.68 -7.10 -4.56
N ALA A 201 -14.56 -7.26 -5.25
CA ALA A 201 -13.30 -6.59 -4.98
C ALA A 201 -13.08 -5.38 -5.90
N TYR A 202 -12.44 -4.33 -5.37
CA TYR A 202 -12.06 -3.16 -6.15
C TYR A 202 -10.80 -3.40 -6.95
N VAL A 203 -10.81 -3.07 -8.23
CA VAL A 203 -9.63 -3.15 -9.10
C VAL A 203 -8.90 -1.80 -9.09
N LYS A 204 -7.63 -1.84 -8.68
CA LYS A 204 -6.73 -0.67 -8.71
C LYS A 204 -5.54 -0.94 -9.61
N MET A 205 -5.24 0.00 -10.48
CA MET A 205 -4.06 -0.04 -11.34
C MET A 205 -2.93 0.76 -10.68
N SER A 206 -1.74 0.18 -10.63
CA SER A 206 -0.54 0.85 -10.16
C SER A 206 0.62 0.64 -11.12
N ASN A 207 1.40 1.70 -11.35
CA ASN A 207 2.66 1.60 -12.08
C ASN A 207 3.82 1.11 -11.19
N ASN A 208 3.63 1.16 -9.87
CA ASN A 208 4.64 0.83 -8.86
C ASN A 208 4.51 -0.62 -8.36
N ILE A 209 4.04 -1.51 -9.23
CA ILE A 209 4.01 -2.93 -8.91
C ILE A 209 5.44 -3.47 -8.84
N PHE A 210 5.71 -4.25 -7.79
CA PHE A 210 7.00 -4.90 -7.65
C PHE A 210 7.24 -5.87 -8.80
N ASN A 211 8.38 -5.71 -9.46
CA ASN A 211 8.87 -6.60 -10.52
C ASN A 211 10.19 -7.23 -10.05
N ASP A 212 10.32 -8.52 -10.15
CA ASP A 212 11.53 -9.26 -9.75
C ASP A 212 12.60 -9.35 -10.86
N GLY A 213 12.41 -8.61 -11.96
CA GLY A 213 13.25 -8.63 -13.16
C GLY A 213 12.66 -9.44 -14.31
N THR A 214 11.69 -10.29 -14.04
CA THR A 214 10.98 -11.12 -15.02
C THR A 214 9.47 -10.96 -14.88
N ASP A 215 8.96 -11.11 -13.65
CA ASP A 215 7.54 -11.15 -13.36
C ASP A 215 7.07 -9.92 -12.60
N ASP A 216 5.89 -9.43 -12.96
CA ASP A 216 5.11 -8.49 -12.17
C ASP A 216 4.36 -9.24 -11.07
N HIS A 217 4.43 -8.73 -9.85
CA HIS A 217 3.75 -9.29 -8.69
C HIS A 217 2.38 -8.63 -8.50
N ILE A 218 1.35 -9.22 -9.10
CA ILE A 218 -0.03 -8.78 -8.96
C ILE A 218 -0.62 -9.35 -7.66
N ALA A 219 -1.40 -8.56 -6.95
CA ALA A 219 -1.98 -8.97 -5.69
C ALA A 219 -3.51 -8.97 -5.71
N VAL A 220 -4.09 -10.02 -5.13
CA VAL A 220 -5.48 -10.03 -4.67
C VAL A 220 -5.43 -10.14 -3.14
N MET A 221 -5.87 -9.09 -2.44
CA MET A 221 -5.70 -9.00 -1.00
C MET A 221 -6.85 -8.25 -0.32
N THR A 222 -7.02 -8.52 0.97
CA THR A 222 -7.91 -7.72 1.81
C THR A 222 -7.17 -6.60 2.51
N LYS A 223 -7.90 -5.57 2.95
CA LYS A 223 -7.33 -4.41 3.65
C LYS A 223 -6.58 -4.79 4.94
N ASP A 224 -7.04 -5.82 5.64
CA ASP A 224 -6.44 -6.26 6.90
C ASP A 224 -5.20 -7.15 6.73
N ALA A 225 -4.80 -7.44 5.49
CA ALA A 225 -3.72 -8.36 5.18
C ALA A 225 -2.33 -7.79 5.48
N ILE A 226 -2.11 -6.51 5.14
CA ILE A 226 -0.86 -5.78 5.36
C ILE A 226 -1.12 -4.62 6.31
N ALA A 227 -0.38 -4.55 7.40
CA ALA A 227 -0.35 -3.37 8.26
C ALA A 227 0.73 -2.42 7.75
N TYR A 228 0.38 -1.14 7.69
CA TYR A 228 1.25 -0.04 7.33
C TYR A 228 1.20 1.04 8.40
N ALA A 229 2.34 1.60 8.74
CA ALA A 229 2.43 2.71 9.68
C ALA A 229 3.50 3.70 9.21
N ASP A 230 3.10 4.98 9.13
CA ASP A 230 4.04 6.09 9.00
C ASP A 230 4.64 6.39 10.37
N GLY A 231 5.93 6.62 10.41
CA GLY A 231 6.66 7.03 11.61
C GLY A 231 6.80 8.54 11.69
N ILE A 232 8.01 9.02 11.53
CA ILE A 232 8.35 10.44 11.58
C ILE A 232 8.32 11.00 10.17
N GLU A 233 7.58 12.10 10.01
CA GLU A 233 7.67 12.99 8.86
C GLU A 233 8.16 14.33 9.34
N GLU A 234 9.35 14.72 8.93
CA GLU A 234 9.97 15.96 9.34
C GLU A 234 10.45 16.73 8.11
N VAL A 235 10.03 17.97 8.02
CA VAL A 235 10.46 18.90 6.97
C VAL A 235 11.15 20.08 7.60
N GLU A 236 12.38 20.28 7.25
CA GLU A 236 13.19 21.39 7.76
C GLU A 236 13.73 22.23 6.60
N ALA A 237 13.43 23.52 6.62
CA ALA A 237 14.06 24.50 5.76
C ALA A 237 15.31 25.05 6.45
N TYR A 238 16.40 25.10 5.73
CA TYR A 238 17.65 25.67 6.24
C TYR A 238 18.38 26.40 5.13
N ARG A 239 19.25 27.32 5.56
CA ARG A 239 20.12 28.04 4.64
C ARG A 239 21.55 27.51 4.78
N PRO A 240 22.11 26.89 3.72
CA PRO A 240 23.50 26.43 3.74
C PRO A 240 24.48 27.56 4.02
N GLN A 241 25.59 27.24 4.69
CA GLN A 241 26.59 28.26 5.02
C GLN A 241 27.45 28.64 3.81
N ASP A 242 27.56 27.73 2.83
CA ASP A 242 28.48 27.85 1.70
C ASP A 242 27.81 28.38 0.41
N SER A 243 26.49 28.72 0.46
CA SER A 243 25.76 29.19 -0.71
C SER A 243 24.66 30.18 -0.36
N PHE A 244 24.31 31.03 -1.32
CA PHE A 244 23.13 31.92 -1.23
C PHE A 244 21.93 31.18 -1.81
N SER A 245 21.35 30.29 -1.01
CA SER A 245 20.27 29.43 -1.44
C SER A 245 19.41 28.99 -0.27
N ASP A 246 18.17 28.68 -0.53
CA ASP A 246 17.27 28.04 0.42
C ASP A 246 17.24 26.53 0.15
N ALA A 247 17.46 25.73 1.18
CA ALA A 247 17.44 24.29 1.11
C ALA A 247 16.33 23.69 1.98
N VAL A 248 15.75 22.59 1.50
CA VAL A 248 14.72 21.83 2.21
C VAL A 248 15.16 20.39 2.33
N LYS A 249 15.13 19.87 3.54
CA LYS A 249 15.32 18.44 3.80
C LYS A 249 14.03 17.85 4.35
N VAL A 250 13.68 16.68 3.83
CA VAL A 250 12.50 15.91 4.20
C VAL A 250 12.95 14.55 4.68
N LEU A 251 12.49 14.16 5.86
CA LEU A 251 12.68 12.81 6.40
C LEU A 251 11.32 12.11 6.47
N HIS A 252 11.22 10.98 5.83
CA HIS A 252 10.06 10.09 5.92
C HIS A 252 10.47 8.73 6.45
N THR A 253 9.85 8.30 7.53
CA THR A 253 10.07 6.98 8.10
C THR A 253 8.77 6.20 8.08
N PHE A 254 8.83 4.95 7.67
CA PHE A 254 7.66 4.09 7.60
C PHE A 254 8.00 2.63 7.84
N GLY A 255 6.98 1.85 8.06
CA GLY A 255 7.10 0.41 8.17
C GLY A 255 5.85 -0.29 7.65
N ALA A 256 6.03 -1.47 7.08
CA ALA A 256 4.92 -2.32 6.68
C ALA A 256 5.23 -3.79 6.97
N LYS A 257 4.18 -4.55 7.27
CA LYS A 257 4.31 -5.98 7.55
C LYS A 257 3.06 -6.73 7.11
N VAL A 258 3.26 -7.91 6.54
CA VAL A 258 2.18 -8.86 6.29
C VAL A 258 1.73 -9.43 7.63
N VAL A 259 0.51 -9.11 8.03
CA VAL A 259 -0.10 -9.55 9.31
C VAL A 259 -0.91 -10.83 9.09
N ARG A 260 -1.59 -10.92 7.96
CA ARG A 260 -2.43 -12.06 7.60
C ARG A 260 -2.06 -12.59 6.23
N PRO A 261 -1.04 -13.46 6.14
CA PRO A 261 -0.56 -13.98 4.85
C PRO A 261 -1.60 -14.81 4.09
N GLU A 262 -2.57 -15.41 4.80
CA GLU A 262 -3.70 -16.14 4.21
C GLU A 262 -4.70 -15.25 3.46
N GLN A 263 -4.66 -13.95 3.70
CA GLN A 263 -5.55 -12.97 3.06
C GLN A 263 -4.92 -12.28 1.84
N ILE A 264 -3.78 -12.82 1.38
CA ILE A 264 -3.07 -12.33 0.20
C ILE A 264 -2.80 -13.49 -0.74
N VAL A 265 -3.12 -13.28 -2.01
CA VAL A 265 -2.63 -14.13 -3.11
C VAL A 265 -1.77 -13.27 -4.02
N CYS A 266 -0.53 -13.69 -4.20
CA CYS A 266 0.41 -13.05 -5.10
C CYS A 266 0.49 -13.87 -6.40
N LEU A 267 0.23 -13.21 -7.52
CA LEU A 267 0.36 -13.78 -8.86
C LEU A 267 1.65 -13.24 -9.48
N LYS A 268 2.56 -14.11 -9.85
CA LYS A 268 3.74 -13.78 -10.66
C LYS A 268 3.39 -13.94 -12.12
N VAL A 269 3.41 -12.83 -12.85
CA VAL A 269 2.97 -12.81 -14.25
C VAL A 269 3.90 -11.98 -15.13
N HIS A 270 4.06 -12.42 -16.36
CA HIS A 270 4.79 -11.69 -17.39
C HIS A 270 4.01 -11.69 -18.71
N LYS A 271 4.46 -10.83 -19.65
CA LYS A 271 3.86 -10.73 -21.00
C LYS A 271 4.17 -11.95 -21.85
#